data_5fd8daa3b272fcfd4946720cdb09e047
#
_entry.id   5fd8daa3b272fcfd4946720cdb09e047
#
_cell.length_a   1.000
_cell.length_b   1.000
_cell.length_c   1.000
_cell.angle_alpha   90.00
_cell.angle_beta   90.00
_cell.angle_gamma   90.00
#
_symmetry.space_group_name_H-M   'P 1'
#
loop_
_entity.id
_entity.type
_entity.pdbx_description
1 polymer ?
#
loop_
_entity_poly.entity_id
_entity_poly.type
_entity_poly.pdbx_seq_one_letter_code
_entity_poly.pdbx_strand_id
1 'polypeptide(L)'
;MPTQEDAKLILHLYELRRETRLRQARDWFVRNFHVATMEEFTALCPPGSEANASYRMLVGYWEMAASFVVHGLLDREMFFENNQELILVWERVRDLLPHAREANKNPTHLKHVEQVAGWFIEWWNLRAPEFHATFSARIRQRPPTPTPPSAEVPHTD
;
A
#
# COMPACT_ATOMS: atom_id res chain seq x y z
N MET A 1 12.30 -24.16 0.25
CA MET A 1 12.83 -24.00 -1.12
C MET A 1 11.67 -23.79 -2.08
N PRO A 2 11.75 -22.80 -2.95
CA PRO A 2 10.68 -22.51 -3.90
C PRO A 2 10.43 -23.69 -4.85
N THR A 3 9.19 -23.85 -5.26
CA THR A 3 8.69 -24.91 -6.13
C THR A 3 8.15 -24.36 -7.44
N GLN A 4 7.80 -25.24 -8.38
CA GLN A 4 7.12 -24.81 -9.61
C GLN A 4 5.72 -24.22 -9.33
N GLU A 5 5.04 -24.66 -8.25
CA GLU A 5 3.75 -24.14 -7.85
C GLU A 5 3.89 -22.70 -7.31
N ASP A 6 4.96 -22.41 -6.57
CA ASP A 6 5.28 -21.03 -6.17
C ASP A 6 5.47 -20.12 -7.38
N ALA A 7 6.21 -20.57 -8.39
CA ALA A 7 6.41 -19.81 -9.62
C ALA A 7 5.10 -19.55 -10.37
N LYS A 8 4.22 -20.55 -10.48
CA LYS A 8 2.90 -20.39 -11.09
C LYS A 8 2.04 -19.38 -10.32
N LEU A 9 2.07 -19.46 -8.99
CA LEU A 9 1.31 -18.53 -8.15
C LEU A 9 1.83 -17.09 -8.29
N ILE A 10 3.14 -16.88 -8.31
CA ILE A 10 3.76 -15.57 -8.59
C ILE A 10 3.33 -15.02 -9.93
N LEU A 11 3.38 -15.82 -11.00
CA LEU A 11 2.95 -15.41 -12.33
C LEU A 11 1.46 -15.04 -12.35
N HIS A 12 0.62 -15.82 -11.66
CA HIS A 12 -0.81 -15.52 -11.57
C HIS A 12 -1.09 -14.23 -10.80
N LEU A 13 -0.40 -13.99 -9.69
CA LEU A 13 -0.47 -12.72 -8.95
C LEU A 13 -0.02 -11.54 -9.82
N TYR A 14 1.03 -11.74 -10.64
CA TYR A 14 1.49 -10.72 -11.58
C TYR A 14 0.45 -10.41 -12.67
N GLU A 15 -0.21 -11.42 -13.22
CA GLU A 15 -1.29 -11.25 -14.19
C GLU A 15 -2.48 -10.47 -13.60
N LEU A 16 -2.89 -10.80 -12.37
CA LEU A 16 -3.96 -10.08 -11.67
C LEU A 16 -3.63 -8.60 -11.47
N ARG A 17 -2.37 -8.26 -11.16
CA ARG A 17 -1.94 -6.85 -11.03
C ARG A 17 -2.00 -6.08 -12.35
N ARG A 18 -1.93 -6.76 -13.48
CA ARG A 18 -2.01 -6.15 -14.81
C ARG A 18 -3.43 -5.91 -15.29
N GLU A 19 -4.42 -6.46 -14.59
CA GLU A 19 -5.83 -6.20 -14.89
C GLU A 19 -6.10 -4.70 -14.80
N THR A 20 -6.87 -4.19 -15.78
CA THR A 20 -7.05 -2.74 -16.00
C THR A 20 -7.57 -2.01 -14.77
N ARG A 21 -8.58 -2.56 -14.11
CA ARG A 21 -9.22 -1.91 -12.94
C ARG A 21 -8.27 -1.88 -11.74
N LEU A 22 -7.52 -2.95 -11.50
CA LEU A 22 -6.55 -3.00 -10.41
C LEU A 22 -5.37 -2.04 -10.67
N ARG A 23 -4.92 -1.92 -11.92
CA ARG A 23 -3.90 -0.92 -12.30
C ARG A 23 -4.37 0.51 -12.06
N GLN A 24 -5.62 0.82 -12.40
CA GLN A 24 -6.22 2.13 -12.12
C GLN A 24 -6.28 2.42 -10.62
N ALA A 25 -6.68 1.44 -9.81
CA ALA A 25 -6.72 1.55 -8.35
C ALA A 25 -5.32 1.80 -7.79
N ARG A 26 -4.31 1.08 -8.28
CA ARG A 26 -2.90 1.26 -7.91
C ARG A 26 -2.40 2.66 -8.26
N ASP A 27 -2.64 3.12 -9.49
CA ASP A 27 -2.19 4.44 -9.95
C ASP A 27 -2.83 5.56 -9.12
N TRP A 28 -4.12 5.43 -8.83
CA TRP A 28 -4.81 6.35 -7.94
C TRP A 28 -4.18 6.36 -6.53
N PHE A 29 -3.93 5.19 -5.95
CA PHE A 29 -3.37 5.05 -4.61
C PHE A 29 -1.97 5.68 -4.51
N VAL A 30 -1.10 5.40 -5.46
CA VAL A 30 0.27 5.95 -5.48
C VAL A 30 0.25 7.47 -5.54
N ARG A 31 -0.66 8.06 -6.31
CA ARG A 31 -0.75 9.50 -6.48
C ARG A 31 -1.43 10.22 -5.32
N ASN A 32 -2.45 9.62 -4.72
CA ASN A 32 -3.37 10.35 -3.86
C ASN A 32 -3.37 9.89 -2.40
N PHE A 33 -3.01 8.64 -2.12
CA PHE A 33 -3.16 8.09 -0.78
C PHE A 33 -1.99 8.47 0.14
N HIS A 34 -2.17 9.59 0.87
CA HIS A 34 -1.23 10.12 1.86
C HIS A 34 -1.96 10.49 3.15
N VAL A 35 -2.62 9.52 3.76
CA VAL A 35 -3.45 9.71 4.95
C VAL A 35 -2.85 9.01 6.15
N ALA A 36 -2.98 9.61 7.33
CA ALA A 36 -2.54 9.05 8.59
C ALA A 36 -3.67 8.97 9.63
N THR A 37 -4.77 9.69 9.43
CA THR A 37 -5.90 9.76 10.36
C THR A 37 -7.20 9.28 9.71
N MET A 38 -8.18 8.90 10.52
CA MET A 38 -9.50 8.51 10.00
C MET A 38 -10.25 9.70 9.40
N GLU A 39 -10.00 10.92 9.88
CA GLU A 39 -10.58 12.14 9.30
C GLU A 39 -10.06 12.35 7.87
N GLU A 40 -8.75 12.29 7.67
CA GLU A 40 -8.13 12.37 6.33
C GLU A 40 -8.62 11.23 5.43
N PHE A 41 -8.73 10.02 5.96
CA PHE A 41 -9.24 8.87 5.20
C PHE A 41 -10.68 9.08 4.76
N THR A 42 -11.56 9.49 5.65
CA THR A 42 -12.98 9.72 5.32
C THR A 42 -13.15 10.86 4.31
N ALA A 43 -12.32 11.88 4.38
CA ALA A 43 -12.32 12.98 3.43
C ALA A 43 -11.87 12.52 2.02
N LEU A 44 -10.79 11.71 1.94
CA LEU A 44 -10.26 11.21 0.67
C LEU A 44 -11.10 10.06 0.09
N CYS A 45 -11.58 9.17 0.93
CA CYS A 45 -12.24 7.92 0.57
C CYS A 45 -13.64 7.83 1.20
N PRO A 46 -14.58 8.74 0.88
CA PRO A 46 -15.95 8.65 1.41
C PRO A 46 -16.58 7.28 1.09
N PRO A 47 -17.41 6.72 1.97
CA PRO A 47 -18.14 5.49 1.67
C PRO A 47 -18.89 5.56 0.34
N GLY A 48 -18.74 4.53 -0.50
CA GLY A 48 -19.37 4.45 -1.82
C GLY A 48 -18.66 5.23 -2.94
N SER A 49 -17.58 5.94 -2.65
CA SER A 49 -16.79 6.64 -3.68
C SER A 49 -15.87 5.70 -4.47
N GLU A 50 -15.48 6.13 -5.67
CA GLU A 50 -14.46 5.45 -6.49
C GLU A 50 -13.10 5.36 -5.77
N ALA A 51 -12.73 6.41 -5.02
CA ALA A 51 -11.53 6.42 -4.19
C ALA A 51 -11.58 5.31 -3.12
N ASN A 52 -12.70 5.16 -2.44
CA ASN A 52 -12.91 4.09 -1.46
C ASN A 52 -12.85 2.70 -2.13
N ALA A 53 -13.47 2.52 -3.29
CA ALA A 53 -13.42 1.27 -4.05
C ALA A 53 -11.98 0.94 -4.48
N SER A 54 -11.22 1.92 -4.97
CA SER A 54 -9.82 1.76 -5.38
C SER A 54 -8.92 1.39 -4.19
N TYR A 55 -9.09 2.06 -3.05
CA TYR A 55 -8.39 1.72 -1.81
C TYR A 55 -8.63 0.26 -1.41
N ARG A 56 -9.90 -0.14 -1.29
CA ARG A 56 -10.27 -1.50 -0.87
C ARG A 56 -9.78 -2.57 -1.84
N MET A 57 -9.83 -2.29 -3.13
CA MET A 57 -9.35 -3.22 -4.16
C MET A 57 -7.85 -3.46 -4.03
N LEU A 58 -7.04 -2.41 -3.87
CA LEU A 58 -5.59 -2.55 -3.78
C LEU A 58 -5.16 -3.20 -2.46
N VAL A 59 -5.66 -2.72 -1.33
CA VAL A 59 -5.26 -3.30 -0.02
C VAL A 59 -5.79 -4.73 0.14
N GLY A 60 -6.96 -5.04 -0.39
CA GLY A 60 -7.52 -6.40 -0.41
C GLY A 60 -6.68 -7.35 -1.25
N TYR A 61 -6.19 -6.92 -2.40
CA TYR A 61 -5.28 -7.70 -3.22
C TYR A 61 -4.00 -8.07 -2.44
N TRP A 62 -3.37 -7.09 -1.78
CA TRP A 62 -2.14 -7.35 -1.04
C TRP A 62 -2.37 -8.16 0.25
N GLU A 63 -3.50 -7.98 0.92
CA GLU A 63 -3.88 -8.82 2.06
C GLU A 63 -4.06 -10.29 1.65
N MET A 64 -4.71 -10.54 0.52
CA MET A 64 -4.83 -11.88 -0.06
C MET A 64 -3.47 -12.47 -0.39
N ALA A 65 -2.63 -11.75 -1.15
CA ALA A 65 -1.30 -12.22 -1.53
C ALA A 65 -0.41 -12.50 -0.30
N ALA A 66 -0.43 -11.61 0.68
CA ALA A 66 0.28 -11.79 1.95
C ALA A 66 -0.22 -13.02 2.73
N SER A 67 -1.52 -13.30 2.69
CA SER A 67 -2.08 -14.48 3.35
C SER A 67 -1.49 -15.78 2.81
N PHE A 68 -1.20 -15.88 1.52
CA PHE A 68 -0.56 -17.06 0.92
C PHE A 68 0.85 -17.28 1.49
N VAL A 69 1.58 -16.20 1.73
CA VAL A 69 2.91 -16.28 2.36
C VAL A 69 2.82 -16.71 3.82
N VAL A 70 1.89 -16.11 4.58
CA VAL A 70 1.68 -16.42 6.01
C VAL A 70 1.27 -17.88 6.20
N HIS A 71 0.42 -18.41 5.32
CA HIS A 71 -0.04 -19.81 5.39
C HIS A 71 0.92 -20.82 4.75
N GLY A 72 2.09 -20.38 4.26
CA GLY A 72 3.10 -21.26 3.66
C GLY A 72 2.69 -21.84 2.29
N LEU A 73 1.72 -21.24 1.62
CA LEU A 73 1.29 -21.61 0.27
C LEU A 73 2.17 -20.99 -0.81
N LEU A 74 2.97 -20.00 -0.44
CA LEU A 74 3.89 -19.29 -1.31
C LEU A 74 5.22 -19.08 -0.58
N ASP A 75 6.32 -19.48 -1.24
CA ASP A 75 7.66 -19.29 -0.69
C ASP A 75 7.93 -17.82 -0.39
N ARG A 76 8.38 -17.57 0.84
CA ARG A 76 8.54 -16.22 1.38
C ARG A 76 9.60 -15.42 0.64
N GLU A 77 10.76 -16.02 0.40
CA GLU A 77 11.88 -15.33 -0.23
C GLU A 77 11.56 -15.01 -1.70
N MET A 78 11.01 -15.99 -2.41
CA MET A 78 10.54 -15.78 -3.79
C MET A 78 9.48 -14.68 -3.88
N PHE A 79 8.58 -14.60 -2.88
CA PHE A 79 7.61 -13.51 -2.82
C PHE A 79 8.27 -12.14 -2.66
N PHE A 80 9.27 -12.02 -1.77
CA PHE A 80 9.98 -10.75 -1.52
C PHE A 80 10.74 -10.26 -2.75
N GLU A 81 11.38 -11.15 -3.47
CA GLU A 81 12.13 -10.84 -4.69
C GLU A 81 11.24 -10.24 -5.79
N ASN A 82 9.94 -10.57 -5.81
CA ASN A 82 9.02 -10.23 -6.90
C ASN A 82 7.93 -9.21 -6.55
N ASN A 83 7.76 -8.83 -5.27
CA ASN A 83 6.56 -8.11 -4.82
C ASN A 83 6.86 -6.91 -3.90
N GLN A 84 7.82 -6.08 -4.26
CA GLN A 84 8.21 -4.88 -3.48
C GLN A 84 7.07 -3.88 -3.26
N GLU A 85 6.06 -3.88 -4.11
CA GLU A 85 4.91 -2.97 -3.98
C GLU A 85 4.12 -3.20 -2.70
N LEU A 86 4.15 -4.40 -2.10
CA LEU A 86 3.56 -4.63 -0.79
C LEU A 86 4.13 -3.65 0.26
N ILE A 87 5.44 -3.40 0.22
CA ILE A 87 6.07 -2.45 1.16
C ILE A 87 5.65 -1.01 0.87
N LEU A 88 5.45 -0.64 -0.41
CA LEU A 88 4.90 0.67 -0.73
C LEU A 88 3.51 0.85 -0.11
N VAL A 89 2.64 -0.13 -0.24
CA VAL A 89 1.30 -0.10 0.35
C VAL A 89 1.39 -0.04 1.88
N TRP A 90 2.22 -0.88 2.49
CA TRP A 90 2.45 -0.87 3.93
C TRP A 90 2.89 0.49 4.45
N GLU A 91 3.89 1.11 3.84
CA GLU A 91 4.40 2.43 4.24
C GLU A 91 3.33 3.54 4.17
N ARG A 92 2.33 3.38 3.32
CA ARG A 92 1.23 4.33 3.18
C ARG A 92 0.07 4.08 4.14
N VAL A 93 -0.16 2.84 4.56
CA VAL A 93 -1.30 2.47 5.42
C VAL A 93 -0.93 2.31 6.90
N ARG A 94 0.33 2.11 7.24
CA ARG A 94 0.74 1.71 8.60
C ARG A 94 0.34 2.71 9.69
N ASP A 95 0.37 4.00 9.41
CA ASP A 95 0.00 5.02 10.40
C ASP A 95 -1.52 5.11 10.60
N LEU A 96 -2.28 4.85 9.54
CA LEU A 96 -3.75 4.80 9.59
C LEU A 96 -4.25 3.52 10.27
N LEU A 97 -3.53 2.42 10.14
CA LEU A 97 -4.02 1.07 10.46
C LEU A 97 -4.52 0.91 11.91
N PRO A 98 -3.83 1.38 12.98
CA PRO A 98 -4.34 1.29 14.34
C PRO A 98 -5.67 2.02 14.51
N HIS A 99 -5.82 3.19 13.92
CA HIS A 99 -7.04 4.00 13.97
C HIS A 99 -8.19 3.34 13.19
N ALA A 100 -7.91 2.76 12.05
CA ALA A 100 -8.91 2.04 11.26
C ALA A 100 -9.40 0.78 11.98
N ARG A 101 -8.51 0.05 12.63
CA ARG A 101 -8.86 -1.12 13.46
C ARG A 101 -9.77 -0.75 14.62
N GLU A 102 -9.46 0.34 15.30
CA GLU A 102 -10.29 0.84 16.41
C GLU A 102 -11.66 1.31 15.93
N ALA A 103 -11.70 2.15 14.90
CA ALA A 103 -12.93 2.70 14.35
C ALA A 103 -13.91 1.63 13.83
N ASN A 104 -13.37 0.61 13.16
CA ASN A 104 -14.17 -0.48 12.58
C ASN A 104 -14.36 -1.67 13.52
N LYS A 105 -13.82 -1.63 14.75
CA LYS A 105 -13.81 -2.76 15.70
C LYS A 105 -13.30 -4.07 15.09
N ASN A 106 -12.30 -3.94 14.18
CA ASN A 106 -11.70 -5.06 13.48
C ASN A 106 -10.17 -5.08 13.71
N PRO A 107 -9.69 -5.76 14.77
CA PRO A 107 -8.26 -5.82 15.08
C PRO A 107 -7.46 -6.64 14.07
N THR A 108 -8.13 -7.41 13.19
CA THR A 108 -7.47 -8.27 12.20
C THR A 108 -7.34 -7.63 10.82
N HIS A 109 -7.83 -6.40 10.65
CA HIS A 109 -7.71 -5.69 9.36
C HIS A 109 -6.25 -5.56 8.93
N LEU A 110 -5.93 -6.01 7.72
CA LEU A 110 -4.58 -6.03 7.11
C LEU A 110 -3.50 -6.73 7.98
N LYS A 111 -3.87 -7.75 8.74
CA LYS A 111 -2.92 -8.46 9.63
C LYS A 111 -1.83 -9.20 8.86
N HIS A 112 -2.14 -9.73 7.67
CA HIS A 112 -1.16 -10.46 6.88
C HIS A 112 -0.19 -9.51 6.18
N VAL A 113 -0.68 -8.37 5.65
CA VAL A 113 0.18 -7.31 5.12
C VAL A 113 1.15 -6.83 6.19
N GLU A 114 0.69 -6.54 7.40
CA GLU A 114 1.54 -6.11 8.53
C GLU A 114 2.62 -7.16 8.85
N GLN A 115 2.22 -8.42 8.98
CA GLN A 115 3.14 -9.52 9.31
C GLN A 115 4.19 -9.72 8.21
N VAL A 116 3.75 -9.81 6.95
CA VAL A 116 4.65 -10.01 5.81
C VAL A 116 5.54 -8.80 5.59
N ALA A 117 5.04 -7.58 5.79
CA ALA A 117 5.85 -6.37 5.71
C ALA A 117 6.99 -6.38 6.75
N GLY A 118 6.71 -6.81 8.00
CA GLY A 118 7.74 -6.98 9.03
C GLY A 118 8.85 -7.93 8.57
N TRP A 119 8.51 -9.12 8.09
CA TRP A 119 9.48 -10.09 7.58
C TRP A 119 10.25 -9.59 6.36
N PHE A 120 9.58 -8.85 5.46
CA PHE A 120 10.18 -8.29 4.26
C PHE A 120 11.21 -7.20 4.59
N ILE A 121 10.90 -6.33 5.55
CA ILE A 121 11.80 -5.28 6.02
C ILE A 121 13.04 -5.89 6.69
N GLU A 122 12.87 -6.93 7.52
CA GLU A 122 13.98 -7.69 8.09
C GLU A 122 14.87 -8.30 7.00
N TRP A 123 14.27 -8.92 5.99
CA TRP A 123 14.97 -9.50 4.85
C TRP A 123 15.79 -8.46 4.07
N TRP A 124 15.26 -7.24 3.86
CA TRP A 124 15.99 -6.13 3.28
C TRP A 124 17.13 -5.65 4.18
N ASN A 125 16.86 -5.45 5.47
CA ASN A 125 17.87 -4.94 6.40
C ASN A 125 19.09 -5.85 6.53
N LEU A 126 18.91 -7.15 6.36
CA LEU A 126 20.02 -8.12 6.35
C LEU A 126 20.88 -8.03 5.06
N ARG A 127 20.30 -7.60 3.95
CA ARG A 127 20.96 -7.57 2.63
C ARG A 127 21.42 -6.17 2.20
N ALA A 128 20.66 -5.16 2.60
CA ALA A 128 20.88 -3.76 2.23
C ALA A 128 20.40 -2.86 3.38
N PRO A 129 21.19 -2.67 4.45
CA PRO A 129 20.73 -2.04 5.71
C PRO A 129 20.13 -0.64 5.57
N GLU A 130 20.52 0.13 4.57
CA GLU A 130 20.03 1.50 4.35
C GLU A 130 18.85 1.59 3.36
N PHE A 131 18.55 0.48 2.66
CA PHE A 131 17.57 0.51 1.57
C PHE A 131 16.15 0.80 2.07
N HIS A 132 15.70 0.09 3.09
CA HIS A 132 14.35 0.29 3.63
C HIS A 132 14.15 1.71 4.16
N ALA A 133 15.11 2.24 4.94
CA ALA A 133 15.00 3.59 5.48
C ALA A 133 14.89 4.65 4.38
N THR A 134 15.71 4.53 3.33
CA THR A 134 15.67 5.42 2.16
C THR A 134 14.37 5.29 1.38
N PHE A 135 13.92 4.06 1.15
CA PHE A 135 12.66 3.77 0.46
C PHE A 135 11.46 4.32 1.23
N SER A 136 11.37 4.03 2.54
CA SER A 136 10.31 4.50 3.43
C SER A 136 10.24 6.03 3.44
N ALA A 137 11.35 6.72 3.61
CA ALA A 137 11.40 8.19 3.60
C ALA A 137 10.81 8.75 2.31
N ARG A 138 11.18 8.19 1.15
CA ARG A 138 10.67 8.61 -0.17
C ARG A 138 9.17 8.37 -0.31
N ILE A 139 8.69 7.18 0.07
CA ILE A 139 7.28 6.79 -0.08
C ILE A 139 6.37 7.61 0.83
N ARG A 140 6.85 8.01 2.01
CA ARG A 140 6.08 8.76 3.00
C ARG A 140 6.09 10.26 2.78
N GLN A 141 6.87 10.79 1.84
CA GLN A 141 6.83 12.20 1.50
C GLN A 141 5.45 12.57 0.96
N ARG A 142 4.83 13.57 1.61
CA ARG A 142 3.61 14.17 1.07
C ARG A 142 3.99 15.11 -0.09
N PRO A 143 3.22 15.11 -1.18
CA PRO A 143 3.41 16.13 -2.21
C PRO A 143 3.20 17.52 -1.60
N PRO A 144 3.93 18.54 -2.09
CA PRO A 144 3.73 19.91 -1.62
C PRO A 144 2.26 20.32 -1.83
N THR A 145 1.66 20.94 -0.81
CA THR A 145 0.32 21.49 -0.93
C THR A 145 0.31 22.50 -2.07
N PRO A 146 -0.62 22.43 -3.04
CA PRO A 146 -0.73 23.42 -4.08
C PRO A 146 -0.88 24.80 -3.43
N THR A 147 0.03 25.73 -3.76
CA THR A 147 -0.10 27.13 -3.33
C THR A 147 -1.39 27.67 -3.96
N PRO A 148 -2.32 28.22 -3.17
CA PRO A 148 -3.49 28.85 -3.75
C PRO A 148 -3.03 29.95 -4.71
N PRO A 149 -3.70 30.11 -5.87
CA PRO A 149 -3.36 31.17 -6.81
C PRO A 149 -3.39 32.49 -6.06
N SER A 150 -2.31 33.26 -6.18
CA SER A 150 -2.22 34.62 -5.61
C SER A 150 -3.44 35.39 -6.08
N ALA A 151 -4.25 35.90 -5.13
CA ALA A 151 -5.36 36.77 -5.45
C ALA A 151 -4.78 37.97 -6.23
N GLU A 152 -5.13 38.09 -7.50
CA GLU A 152 -4.85 39.29 -8.27
C GLU A 152 -5.48 40.47 -7.54
N VAL A 153 -4.64 41.40 -7.07
CA VAL A 153 -5.08 42.64 -6.52
C VAL A 153 -5.68 43.42 -7.69
N PRO A 154 -6.98 43.83 -7.66
CA PRO A 154 -7.54 44.64 -8.73
C PRO A 154 -6.80 45.97 -8.75
N HIS A 155 -6.16 46.29 -9.87
CA HIS A 155 -5.70 47.64 -10.13
C HIS A 155 -6.95 48.51 -10.31
N THR A 156 -7.24 49.31 -9.31
CA THR A 156 -8.18 50.44 -9.46
C THR A 156 -7.43 51.57 -10.15
N ASP A 157 -7.86 51.85 -11.38
CA ASP A 157 -7.58 53.13 -12.05
C ASP A 157 -8.41 54.28 -11.44
#